data_72001a383fedd41c2ec88a19c638c1aa
#
_entry.id   72001a383fedd41c2ec88a19c638c1aa
#
_cell.length_a   1.000
_cell.length_b   1.000
_cell.length_c   1.000
_cell.angle_alpha   90.00
_cell.angle_beta   90.00
_cell.angle_gamma   90.00
#
_symmetry.space_group_name_H-M   'P 1'
#
loop_
_entity.id
_entity.type
_entity.pdbx_description
1 polymer ?
#
loop_
_entity_poly.entity_id
_entity_poly.type
_entity_poly.pdbx_seq_one_letter_code
_entity_poly.pdbx_strand_id
1 'polypeptide(L)'
;MNLVDTHLTPILGIDIHFTTSWNPFHPFIGFVMDPMDYIPFIGATVNVNGFKRGVSDTQGIIIPLVHIPIVGMFIMVSIIGHDSMNFFGAERVYAEGSRLSGKGYFVMTCNDIGIPLTIQPGHKKFWHLIPTIYAPTSYSLPISYGAPVNIGDPLVPDWAGMLKGLAMSFGFGAIMRYARIGANKLMKKIAGEDNWFSSLLCKLGFEPVNLVSGAVVYEGTDFAFQGIMPLEWKRKWSSSNDYVGILGHGCQNNYDLDIILDPEEDAIGVRIEDGRVLGFPMLDEGEEAYIRSEHLTLRRGNGVFETYDHKSRITKTFERVYASETDRWRLTSIRNVSGHTTQLQYEAGKLKEISDAAGRKIRLEYDGYPEVRRVVLLSIDGGEDETLVEYSYNKAGDMIGVTDAMGKTTHIEYENHLMTSKTDRDGQ
;
A
#
# COMPACT_ATOMS: atom_id res chain seq x y z
N MET A 1 26.30 17.95 27.19
CA MET A 1 24.87 17.54 27.18
C MET A 1 24.48 17.33 25.75
N ASN A 2 23.97 16.15 25.44
CA ASN A 2 23.62 15.74 24.07
C ASN A 2 22.11 15.82 23.89
N LEU A 3 21.65 16.50 22.84
CA LEU A 3 20.21 16.51 22.50
C LEU A 3 19.73 15.11 22.15
N VAL A 4 18.59 14.71 22.70
CA VAL A 4 17.95 13.44 22.32
C VAL A 4 17.59 13.48 20.84
N ASP A 5 17.93 12.42 20.13
CA ASP A 5 17.52 12.27 18.74
C ASP A 5 16.03 11.89 18.62
N THR A 6 15.41 12.37 17.55
CA THR A 6 13.98 12.15 17.28
C THR A 6 13.76 11.91 15.80
N HIS A 7 12.67 11.28 15.45
CA HIS A 7 12.25 11.26 14.07
C HIS A 7 12.14 12.67 13.50
N LEU A 8 12.31 12.79 12.20
CA LEU A 8 12.43 14.02 11.41
C LEU A 8 13.71 14.84 11.68
N THR A 9 14.67 14.35 12.47
CA THR A 9 15.97 14.99 12.55
C THR A 9 16.64 14.95 11.18
N PRO A 10 17.02 16.09 10.59
CA PRO A 10 17.69 16.12 9.30
C PRO A 10 19.07 15.47 9.36
N ILE A 11 19.42 14.77 8.30
CA ILE A 11 20.72 14.13 8.08
C ILE A 11 21.34 14.74 6.84
N LEU A 12 22.62 15.12 6.94
CA LEU A 12 23.44 15.53 5.81
C LEU A 12 24.64 14.61 5.71
N GLY A 13 25.01 14.23 4.51
CA GLY A 13 26.17 13.38 4.38
C GLY A 13 26.58 13.08 2.97
N ILE A 14 27.53 12.19 2.89
CA ILE A 14 28.06 11.64 1.65
C ILE A 14 27.84 10.14 1.69
N ASP A 15 27.07 9.67 0.74
CA ASP A 15 26.85 8.27 0.50
C ASP A 15 27.92 7.72 -0.44
N ILE A 16 28.26 6.45 -0.29
CA ILE A 16 29.33 5.83 -1.05
C ILE A 16 28.80 4.67 -1.88
N HIS A 17 28.44 4.99 -3.13
CA HIS A 17 28.01 4.03 -4.12
C HIS A 17 28.89 4.02 -5.35
N PHE A 18 28.92 2.90 -6.06
CA PHE A 18 29.57 2.85 -7.36
C PHE A 18 28.67 3.45 -8.45
N THR A 19 29.25 4.35 -9.24
CA THR A 19 28.66 4.93 -10.44
C THR A 19 29.36 4.48 -11.70
N THR A 20 28.75 4.75 -12.86
CA THR A 20 29.34 4.47 -14.17
C THR A 20 30.67 5.19 -14.42
N SER A 21 30.95 6.26 -13.70
CA SER A 21 32.19 7.07 -13.81
C SER A 21 33.22 6.82 -12.72
N TRP A 22 33.06 5.79 -11.91
CA TRP A 22 33.96 5.46 -10.79
C TRP A 22 34.08 6.54 -9.70
N ASN A 23 33.17 7.50 -9.66
CA ASN A 23 33.10 8.43 -8.54
C ASN A 23 32.10 7.91 -7.51
N PRO A 24 32.54 7.39 -6.34
CA PRO A 24 31.68 6.74 -5.39
C PRO A 24 30.97 7.71 -4.42
N PHE A 25 31.26 9.00 -4.48
CA PHE A 25 30.82 9.98 -3.49
C PHE A 25 29.57 10.72 -3.96
N HIS A 26 28.50 10.66 -3.15
CA HIS A 26 27.23 11.30 -3.45
C HIS A 26 26.73 12.07 -2.23
N PRO A 27 26.63 13.41 -2.29
CA PRO A 27 26.01 14.19 -1.25
C PRO A 27 24.50 13.89 -1.21
N PHE A 28 23.92 13.84 -0.01
CA PHE A 28 22.50 13.66 0.16
C PHE A 28 21.94 14.41 1.37
N ILE A 29 20.62 14.56 1.37
CA ILE A 29 19.82 15.01 2.51
C ILE A 29 18.86 13.90 2.88
N GLY A 30 18.71 13.64 4.17
CA GLY A 30 17.78 12.66 4.68
C GLY A 30 17.18 13.08 6.01
N PHE A 31 16.35 12.20 6.57
CA PHE A 31 15.76 12.36 7.89
C PHE A 31 15.84 11.05 8.66
N VAL A 32 16.07 11.16 9.96
CA VAL A 32 15.86 10.03 10.89
C VAL A 32 14.37 9.69 10.84
N MET A 33 14.02 8.52 10.33
CA MET A 33 12.63 8.07 10.28
C MET A 33 12.58 6.58 10.02
N ASP A 34 12.20 5.82 11.03
CA ASP A 34 11.93 4.40 10.91
C ASP A 34 10.42 4.18 10.77
N PRO A 35 9.93 3.76 9.59
CA PRO A 35 8.51 3.48 9.41
C PRO A 35 7.97 2.40 10.37
N MET A 36 8.82 1.46 10.80
CA MET A 36 8.44 0.41 11.74
C MET A 36 8.05 0.96 13.11
N ASP A 37 8.62 2.10 13.51
CA ASP A 37 8.29 2.77 14.78
C ASP A 37 6.86 3.31 14.84
N TYR A 38 6.16 3.39 13.70
CA TYR A 38 4.76 3.85 13.63
C TYR A 38 3.74 2.70 13.55
N ILE A 39 4.19 1.46 13.50
CA ILE A 39 3.30 0.31 13.45
C ILE A 39 2.66 0.10 14.84
N PRO A 40 1.31 0.07 14.94
CA PRO A 40 0.65 -0.20 16.20
C PRO A 40 1.10 -1.53 16.82
N PHE A 41 1.29 -1.53 18.15
CA PHE A 41 1.69 -2.67 18.99
C PHE A 41 3.14 -3.16 18.89
N ILE A 42 3.87 -2.84 17.82
CA ILE A 42 5.29 -3.22 17.68
C ILE A 42 6.22 -2.03 17.54
N GLY A 43 5.67 -0.86 17.17
CA GLY A 43 6.44 0.36 16.99
C GLY A 43 6.78 1.07 18.29
N ALA A 44 7.52 2.16 18.16
CA ALA A 44 7.97 2.94 19.30
C ALA A 44 6.81 3.56 20.10
N THR A 45 6.89 3.45 21.41
CA THR A 45 5.92 4.04 22.35
C THR A 45 6.45 5.33 22.98
N VAL A 46 7.78 5.49 23.03
CA VAL A 46 8.43 6.67 23.61
C VAL A 46 8.46 7.82 22.59
N ASN A 47 7.97 8.98 23.03
CA ASN A 47 8.00 10.22 22.24
C ASN A 47 8.75 11.32 22.98
N VAL A 48 9.44 12.18 22.22
CA VAL A 48 10.14 13.36 22.71
C VAL A 48 9.61 14.55 21.94
N ASN A 49 9.00 15.51 22.63
CA ASN A 49 8.36 16.70 22.03
C ASN A 49 7.33 16.34 20.91
N GLY A 50 6.59 15.24 21.07
CA GLY A 50 5.61 14.80 20.09
C GLY A 50 6.15 13.94 18.93
N PHE A 51 7.47 13.81 18.79
CA PHE A 51 8.12 12.95 17.80
C PHE A 51 8.55 11.63 18.42
N LYS A 52 8.57 10.56 17.62
CA LYS A 52 9.15 9.28 18.04
C LYS A 52 10.62 9.49 18.41
N ARG A 53 11.08 8.77 19.45
CA ARG A 53 12.49 8.77 19.89
C ARG A 53 13.40 8.20 18.79
N GLY A 54 14.65 8.67 18.72
CA GLY A 54 15.73 8.01 18.01
C GLY A 54 16.57 7.15 18.95
N VAL A 55 16.84 5.92 18.56
CA VAL A 55 17.75 4.99 19.23
C VAL A 55 18.87 4.59 18.28
N SER A 56 19.91 3.91 18.79
CA SER A 56 21.11 3.59 18.01
C SER A 56 20.89 2.68 16.80
N ASP A 57 19.74 2.03 16.71
CA ASP A 57 19.32 1.20 15.58
C ASP A 57 18.15 1.82 14.77
N THR A 58 17.76 3.07 15.07
CA THR A 58 16.72 3.76 14.29
C THR A 58 17.24 4.09 12.89
N GLN A 59 16.47 3.70 11.89
CA GLN A 59 16.75 3.94 10.48
C GLN A 59 16.56 5.42 10.11
N GLY A 60 17.08 5.84 8.97
CA GLY A 60 16.86 7.15 8.40
C GLY A 60 16.59 7.06 6.91
N ILE A 61 15.62 7.81 6.43
CA ILE A 61 15.26 7.85 5.02
C ILE A 61 16.13 8.88 4.30
N ILE A 62 16.81 8.44 3.24
CA ILE A 62 17.52 9.31 2.31
C ILE A 62 16.54 9.76 1.22
N ILE A 63 16.43 11.05 0.97
CA ILE A 63 15.54 11.58 -0.06
C ILE A 63 16.16 11.35 -1.43
N PRO A 64 15.57 10.52 -2.31
CA PRO A 64 16.19 10.14 -3.58
C PRO A 64 16.47 11.32 -4.51
N LEU A 65 15.62 12.36 -4.50
CA LEU A 65 15.75 13.55 -5.35
C LEU A 65 16.95 14.44 -5.01
N VAL A 66 17.49 14.30 -3.80
CA VAL A 66 18.67 15.06 -3.33
C VAL A 66 19.89 14.16 -3.17
N HIS A 67 19.78 12.89 -3.49
CA HIS A 67 20.87 11.94 -3.58
C HIS A 67 21.46 11.98 -5.00
N ILE A 68 22.30 12.95 -5.27
CA ILE A 68 22.78 13.29 -6.62
C ILE A 68 24.18 12.75 -6.81
N PRO A 69 24.45 11.92 -7.83
CA PRO A 69 25.82 11.56 -8.20
C PRO A 69 26.58 12.81 -8.65
N ILE A 70 27.78 13.03 -8.12
CA ILE A 70 28.61 14.16 -8.51
C ILE A 70 29.00 14.05 -9.98
N VAL A 71 29.28 12.85 -10.45
CA VAL A 71 29.62 12.54 -11.84
C VAL A 71 29.06 11.17 -12.22
N GLY A 72 28.46 11.06 -13.40
CA GLY A 72 27.89 9.81 -13.93
C GLY A 72 26.49 9.52 -13.45
N MET A 73 26.05 8.30 -13.67
CA MET A 73 24.75 7.78 -13.23
C MET A 73 24.97 6.62 -12.25
N PHE A 74 24.07 6.45 -11.31
CA PHE A 74 24.06 5.24 -10.49
C PHE A 74 23.96 4.01 -11.39
N ILE A 75 24.74 2.99 -11.08
CA ILE A 75 24.70 1.72 -11.82
C ILE A 75 23.34 1.02 -11.58
N MET A 76 22.76 1.22 -10.39
CA MET A 76 21.37 0.88 -10.11
C MET A 76 20.67 2.07 -9.44
N VAL A 77 19.52 2.44 -9.96
CA VAL A 77 18.62 3.37 -9.29
C VAL A 77 17.77 2.56 -8.32
N SER A 78 18.20 2.47 -7.08
CA SER A 78 17.32 2.06 -6.01
C SER A 78 16.54 3.30 -5.58
N ILE A 79 15.34 3.45 -6.08
CA ILE A 79 14.44 4.55 -5.68
C ILE A 79 13.93 4.31 -4.26
N ILE A 80 13.96 3.05 -3.80
CA ILE A 80 13.46 2.63 -2.49
C ILE A 80 14.57 1.84 -1.81
N GLY A 81 15.03 2.32 -0.65
CA GLY A 81 15.89 1.55 0.21
C GLY A 81 17.27 2.11 0.47
N HIS A 82 17.54 3.33 0.05
CA HIS A 82 18.66 4.08 0.58
C HIS A 82 18.28 4.56 1.97
N ASP A 83 18.81 3.91 2.98
CA ASP A 83 18.64 4.33 4.36
C ASP A 83 19.98 4.57 5.06
N SER A 84 19.89 5.42 6.06
CA SER A 84 20.93 5.61 7.05
C SER A 84 20.48 4.94 8.35
N MET A 85 21.39 4.78 9.30
CA MET A 85 21.06 4.25 10.61
C MET A 85 21.84 5.00 11.70
N ASN A 86 21.16 5.38 12.76
CA ASN A 86 21.82 5.92 13.95
C ASN A 86 22.82 4.90 14.49
N PHE A 87 24.02 5.40 14.81
CA PHE A 87 25.12 4.53 15.23
C PHE A 87 25.60 4.82 16.65
N PHE A 88 25.37 6.04 17.14
CA PHE A 88 25.75 6.43 18.48
C PHE A 88 24.56 6.36 19.44
N GLY A 89 24.73 5.68 20.56
CA GLY A 89 23.75 5.58 21.62
C GLY A 89 24.34 5.88 22.99
N ALA A 90 23.48 6.29 23.92
CA ALA A 90 23.88 6.54 25.31
C ALA A 90 24.44 5.28 25.97
N GLU A 91 25.47 5.42 26.78
CA GLU A 91 26.12 4.28 27.42
C GLU A 91 25.16 3.53 28.34
N ARG A 92 24.30 4.24 29.08
CA ARG A 92 23.44 3.69 30.14
C ARG A 92 21.97 4.10 30.03
N VAL A 93 21.58 4.91 29.02
CA VAL A 93 20.18 5.34 28.84
C VAL A 93 19.58 4.58 27.67
N TYR A 94 18.49 3.90 27.94
CA TYR A 94 17.81 3.04 26.98
C TYR A 94 16.35 3.45 26.81
N ALA A 95 15.83 3.25 25.61
CA ALA A 95 14.42 3.33 25.30
C ALA A 95 14.03 2.05 24.54
N GLU A 96 13.08 1.30 25.07
CA GLU A 96 12.53 0.08 24.45
C GLU A 96 13.62 -0.99 24.12
N GLY A 97 14.63 -1.08 24.99
CA GLY A 97 15.70 -2.06 24.87
C GLY A 97 16.87 -1.67 23.95
N SER A 98 16.80 -0.52 23.28
CA SER A 98 17.89 0.05 22.48
C SER A 98 18.46 1.31 23.14
N ARG A 99 19.73 1.64 22.88
CA ARG A 99 20.40 2.82 23.45
C ARG A 99 19.81 4.10 22.87
N LEU A 100 19.46 5.05 23.71
CA LEU A 100 18.91 6.34 23.27
C LEU A 100 19.96 7.12 22.47
N SER A 101 19.63 7.52 21.26
CA SER A 101 20.55 8.23 20.37
C SER A 101 20.50 9.75 20.58
N GLY A 102 21.57 10.41 20.19
CA GLY A 102 21.71 11.87 20.28
C GLY A 102 21.87 12.52 18.92
N LYS A 103 21.35 13.73 18.81
CA LYS A 103 21.55 14.60 17.64
C LYS A 103 22.96 15.15 17.60
N GLY A 104 23.48 15.42 16.41
CA GLY A 104 24.81 15.93 16.23
C GLY A 104 25.89 14.87 16.28
N TYR A 105 25.57 13.65 15.80
CA TYR A 105 26.50 12.53 15.74
C TYR A 105 26.52 11.91 14.35
N PHE A 106 27.57 11.14 14.11
CA PHE A 106 27.69 10.38 12.85
C PHE A 106 26.63 9.29 12.75
N VAL A 107 26.16 9.10 11.54
CA VAL A 107 25.12 8.15 11.15
C VAL A 107 25.72 7.23 10.09
N MET A 108 25.45 5.95 10.20
CA MET A 108 25.88 4.95 9.20
C MET A 108 25.11 5.16 7.91
N THR A 109 25.79 5.10 6.80
CA THR A 109 25.28 5.10 5.43
C THR A 109 26.14 4.18 4.56
N CYS A 110 25.73 3.52 3.56
CA CYS A 110 24.41 3.42 2.97
C CYS A 110 23.89 1.99 3.19
N ASN A 111 22.66 1.86 3.58
CA ASN A 111 22.03 0.56 3.71
C ASN A 111 20.91 0.47 2.67
N ASP A 112 21.07 -0.37 1.65
CA ASP A 112 20.00 -0.64 0.69
C ASP A 112 19.05 -1.70 1.24
N ILE A 113 18.10 -1.30 2.07
CA ILE A 113 17.09 -2.17 2.72
C ILE A 113 17.74 -3.46 3.27
N GLY A 114 18.66 -3.32 4.22
CA GLY A 114 19.31 -4.46 4.87
C GLY A 114 20.27 -5.26 3.99
N ILE A 115 20.61 -4.78 2.80
CA ILE A 115 21.60 -5.41 1.93
C ILE A 115 22.75 -4.41 1.75
N PRO A 116 23.88 -4.59 2.46
CA PRO A 116 25.06 -3.74 2.25
C PRO A 116 25.77 -4.03 0.92
N LEU A 117 25.03 -4.56 -0.06
CA LEU A 117 25.51 -4.99 -1.35
C LEU A 117 24.47 -4.63 -2.40
N THR A 118 24.82 -3.79 -3.33
CA THR A 118 24.00 -3.51 -4.49
C THR A 118 24.08 -4.69 -5.47
N ILE A 119 22.96 -5.34 -5.75
CA ILE A 119 22.87 -6.40 -6.74
C ILE A 119 22.59 -5.75 -8.09
N GLN A 120 23.57 -5.76 -8.97
CA GLN A 120 23.39 -5.30 -10.34
C GLN A 120 22.83 -6.43 -11.21
N PRO A 121 21.66 -6.28 -11.87
CA PRO A 121 21.26 -7.18 -12.93
C PRO A 121 22.08 -6.85 -14.20
N GLY A 122 23.24 -7.47 -14.34
CA GLY A 122 24.08 -7.36 -15.52
C GLY A 122 24.21 -8.69 -16.22
N HIS A 123 23.91 -8.76 -17.52
CA HIS A 123 23.98 -9.89 -18.41
C HIS A 123 23.49 -11.25 -17.88
N LYS A 124 22.68 -11.94 -18.63
CA LYS A 124 21.88 -13.15 -18.37
C LYS A 124 22.53 -14.34 -17.63
N LYS A 125 23.74 -14.22 -17.10
CA LYS A 125 24.44 -15.34 -16.46
C LYS A 125 25.12 -15.10 -15.11
N PHE A 126 25.34 -13.86 -14.67
CA PHE A 126 25.97 -13.61 -13.36
C PHE A 126 25.42 -12.34 -12.69
N TRP A 127 25.04 -12.48 -11.44
CA TRP A 127 24.76 -11.39 -10.54
C TRP A 127 26.09 -10.82 -10.05
N HIS A 128 26.43 -9.61 -10.45
CA HIS A 128 27.57 -8.91 -9.87
C HIS A 128 27.10 -8.20 -8.61
N LEU A 129 27.64 -8.64 -7.47
CA LEU A 129 27.50 -7.92 -6.22
C LEU A 129 28.48 -6.75 -6.24
N ILE A 130 27.95 -5.54 -6.25
CA ILE A 130 28.76 -4.33 -6.08
C ILE A 130 28.62 -3.94 -4.62
N PRO A 131 29.69 -4.02 -3.82
CA PRO A 131 29.62 -3.64 -2.42
C PRO A 131 29.36 -2.13 -2.32
N THR A 132 28.33 -1.75 -1.55
CA THR A 132 28.20 -0.43 -1.02
C THR A 132 29.05 -0.34 0.25
N ILE A 133 29.73 0.76 0.45
CA ILE A 133 30.54 0.93 1.65
C ILE A 133 29.63 1.47 2.75
N TYR A 134 29.27 0.60 3.68
CA TYR A 134 28.51 0.96 4.87
C TYR A 134 29.45 1.56 5.91
N ALA A 135 29.39 2.88 6.07
CA ALA A 135 30.32 3.65 6.89
C ALA A 135 29.61 4.85 7.56
N PRO A 136 30.13 5.39 8.68
CA PRO A 136 29.57 6.58 9.32
C PRO A 136 29.96 7.86 8.58
N THR A 137 29.42 8.03 7.37
CA THR A 137 29.75 9.13 6.45
C THR A 137 28.75 10.27 6.46
N SER A 138 27.74 10.19 7.31
CA SER A 138 26.68 11.18 7.44
C SER A 138 26.58 11.72 8.86
N TYR A 139 25.84 12.81 9.02
CA TYR A 139 25.76 13.54 10.27
C TYR A 139 24.33 14.01 10.53
N SER A 140 23.78 13.67 11.69
CA SER A 140 22.48 14.20 12.11
C SER A 140 22.62 15.61 12.64
N LEU A 141 21.72 16.53 12.21
CA LEU A 141 21.81 17.94 12.60
C LEU A 141 21.29 18.14 14.03
N PRO A 142 22.00 18.96 14.88
CA PRO A 142 21.60 19.19 16.26
C PRO A 142 20.46 20.23 16.37
N ILE A 143 19.35 19.98 15.68
CA ILE A 143 18.18 20.86 15.66
C ILE A 143 17.14 20.33 16.65
N SER A 144 16.73 21.17 17.62
CA SER A 144 15.66 20.81 18.56
C SER A 144 14.31 21.27 18.04
N TYR A 145 13.35 20.34 18.06
CA TYR A 145 11.94 20.64 17.84
C TYR A 145 11.23 20.77 19.19
N GLY A 146 11.08 22.01 19.68
CA GLY A 146 10.50 22.30 20.99
C GLY A 146 11.57 22.45 22.11
N ALA A 147 11.15 22.24 23.36
CA ALA A 147 12.07 22.35 24.50
C ALA A 147 13.19 21.31 24.41
N PRO A 148 14.46 21.68 24.58
CA PRO A 148 15.55 20.73 24.42
C PRO A 148 15.53 19.66 25.51
N VAL A 149 15.43 18.40 25.11
CA VAL A 149 15.59 17.24 25.98
C VAL A 149 17.01 16.73 25.80
N ASN A 150 17.75 16.62 26.89
CA ASN A 150 19.16 16.26 26.85
C ASN A 150 19.42 14.91 27.49
N ILE A 151 20.34 14.16 26.90
CA ILE A 151 20.91 12.96 27.46
C ILE A 151 22.09 13.37 28.32
N GLY A 152 22.05 13.03 29.61
CA GLY A 152 23.15 13.33 30.55
C GLY A 152 24.30 12.34 30.49
N ASP A 153 24.27 11.40 29.58
CA ASP A 153 25.21 10.30 29.44
C ASP A 153 26.13 10.49 28.22
N PRO A 154 27.37 9.99 28.21
CA PRO A 154 28.18 9.99 27.01
C PRO A 154 27.55 9.09 25.93
N LEU A 155 27.67 9.51 24.68
CA LEU A 155 27.26 8.73 23.53
C LEU A 155 28.45 7.95 22.98
N VAL A 156 28.27 6.66 22.83
CA VAL A 156 29.29 5.72 22.35
C VAL A 156 28.83 5.00 21.10
N PRO A 157 29.74 4.56 20.22
CA PRO A 157 29.37 3.71 19.09
C PRO A 157 28.70 2.43 19.58
N ASP A 158 27.51 2.15 19.04
CA ASP A 158 26.75 0.94 19.38
C ASP A 158 26.84 -0.12 18.28
N TRP A 159 27.93 -0.87 18.30
CA TRP A 159 28.17 -1.94 17.35
C TRP A 159 27.11 -3.07 17.46
N ALA A 160 26.63 -3.34 18.68
CA ALA A 160 25.60 -4.36 18.89
C ALA A 160 24.25 -3.91 18.33
N GLY A 161 23.85 -2.65 18.58
CA GLY A 161 22.66 -2.06 17.99
C GLY A 161 22.73 -2.01 16.48
N MET A 162 23.89 -1.62 15.92
CA MET A 162 24.13 -1.63 14.48
C MET A 162 23.93 -3.02 13.86
N LEU A 163 24.56 -4.05 14.44
CA LEU A 163 24.43 -5.43 13.94
C LEU A 163 22.99 -5.95 14.09
N LYS A 164 22.30 -5.60 15.17
CA LYS A 164 20.87 -5.92 15.37
C LYS A 164 20.02 -5.23 14.30
N GLY A 165 20.21 -3.92 14.06
CA GLY A 165 19.50 -3.17 13.03
C GLY A 165 19.72 -3.75 11.64
N LEU A 166 20.98 -4.06 11.28
CA LEU A 166 21.31 -4.75 10.02
C LEU A 166 20.62 -6.12 9.90
N ALA A 167 20.64 -6.92 10.97
CA ALA A 167 19.99 -8.24 10.97
C ALA A 167 18.47 -8.11 10.81
N MET A 168 17.85 -7.14 11.48
CA MET A 168 16.43 -6.85 11.35
C MET A 168 16.08 -6.36 9.95
N SER A 169 16.84 -5.41 9.38
CA SER A 169 16.67 -4.92 8.01
C SER A 169 16.88 -6.05 7.00
N PHE A 170 17.90 -6.88 7.18
CA PHE A 170 18.16 -8.04 6.33
C PHE A 170 17.04 -9.09 6.41
N GLY A 171 16.57 -9.40 7.62
CA GLY A 171 15.45 -10.30 7.85
C GLY A 171 14.16 -9.76 7.24
N PHE A 172 13.86 -8.49 7.46
CA PHE A 172 12.71 -7.82 6.86
C PHE A 172 12.83 -7.75 5.33
N GLY A 173 14.00 -7.40 4.80
CA GLY A 173 14.30 -7.40 3.37
C GLY A 173 14.14 -8.78 2.74
N ALA A 174 14.58 -9.84 3.42
CA ALA A 174 14.39 -11.23 2.98
C ALA A 174 12.90 -11.62 2.99
N ILE A 175 12.19 -11.34 4.08
CA ILE A 175 10.74 -11.61 4.20
C ILE A 175 9.98 -10.85 3.11
N MET A 176 10.27 -9.56 2.92
CA MET A 176 9.65 -8.75 1.87
C MET A 176 10.01 -9.25 0.47
N ARG A 177 11.20 -9.76 0.27
CA ARG A 177 11.63 -10.33 -1.01
C ARG A 177 10.93 -11.65 -1.31
N TYR A 178 10.77 -12.53 -0.33
CA TYR A 178 10.01 -13.78 -0.49
C TYR A 178 8.51 -13.51 -0.60
N ALA A 179 7.96 -12.64 0.23
CA ALA A 179 6.59 -12.17 0.09
C ALA A 179 6.34 -11.48 -1.26
N ARG A 180 7.33 -10.72 -1.77
CA ARG A 180 7.26 -10.09 -3.10
C ARG A 180 7.36 -11.08 -4.25
N ILE A 181 8.14 -12.16 -4.12
CA ILE A 181 8.25 -13.19 -5.16
C ILE A 181 6.96 -14.01 -5.25
N GLY A 182 6.42 -14.46 -4.13
CA GLY A 182 5.12 -15.16 -4.07
C GLY A 182 3.95 -14.22 -4.43
N ALA A 183 3.91 -13.03 -3.81
CA ALA A 183 2.89 -12.03 -4.10
C ALA A 183 2.98 -11.48 -5.54
N ASN A 184 4.18 -11.28 -6.13
CA ASN A 184 4.31 -10.76 -7.50
C ASN A 184 3.80 -11.75 -8.55
N LYS A 185 3.94 -13.06 -8.35
CA LYS A 185 3.35 -14.03 -9.28
C LYS A 185 1.83 -14.07 -9.13
N LEU A 186 1.33 -14.10 -7.90
CA LEU A 186 -0.10 -14.06 -7.60
C LEU A 186 -0.69 -12.69 -7.99
N MET A 187 0.00 -11.59 -7.67
CA MET A 187 -0.39 -10.22 -8.00
C MET A 187 -0.37 -9.93 -9.49
N LYS A 188 0.60 -10.42 -10.26
CA LYS A 188 0.58 -10.30 -11.75
C LYS A 188 -0.59 -11.03 -12.38
N LYS A 189 -1.13 -12.05 -11.70
CA LYS A 189 -2.28 -12.83 -12.17
C LYS A 189 -3.62 -12.19 -11.77
N ILE A 190 -3.66 -11.40 -10.71
CA ILE A 190 -4.89 -10.93 -10.03
C ILE A 190 -5.05 -9.42 -10.05
N ALA A 191 -3.99 -8.67 -9.86
CA ALA A 191 -4.00 -7.21 -9.79
C ALA A 191 -2.64 -6.63 -10.09
N GLY A 192 -2.60 -5.47 -10.70
CA GLY A 192 -1.40 -4.67 -10.82
C GLY A 192 -0.73 -4.31 -9.48
N GLU A 193 0.40 -3.64 -9.56
CA GLU A 193 1.41 -3.47 -8.51
C GLU A 193 1.03 -2.59 -7.29
N ASP A 194 -0.19 -2.61 -6.75
CA ASP A 194 -0.56 -1.77 -5.59
C ASP A 194 -0.16 -2.39 -4.24
N ASN A 195 0.74 -1.72 -3.52
CA ASN A 195 1.26 -2.12 -2.22
C ASN A 195 0.49 -1.50 -1.04
N TRP A 196 0.32 -2.27 0.07
CA TRP A 196 -0.29 -1.83 1.33
C TRP A 196 0.30 -0.53 1.93
N PHE A 197 1.57 -0.23 1.61
CA PHE A 197 2.27 0.97 2.05
C PHE A 197 1.73 2.23 1.37
N SER A 198 1.15 2.10 0.15
CA SER A 198 0.53 3.20 -0.57
C SER A 198 -0.75 3.69 0.10
N SER A 199 -1.56 2.78 0.64
CA SER A 199 -2.81 3.15 1.31
C SER A 199 -2.57 3.84 2.67
N LEU A 200 -1.41 3.62 3.29
CA LEU A 200 -1.03 4.29 4.53
C LEU A 200 -0.68 5.77 4.28
N LEU A 201 -0.02 6.07 3.16
CA LEU A 201 0.36 7.45 2.81
C LEU A 201 -0.83 8.26 2.26
N CYS A 202 -1.77 7.64 1.55
CA CYS A 202 -3.03 8.29 1.17
C CYS A 202 -3.85 8.71 2.38
N LYS A 203 -3.85 7.91 3.46
CA LYS A 203 -4.50 8.28 4.74
C LYS A 203 -3.83 9.45 5.46
N LEU A 204 -2.60 9.81 5.09
CA LEU A 204 -1.86 10.95 5.63
C LEU A 204 -2.10 12.25 4.83
N GLY A 205 -3.02 12.25 3.86
CA GLY A 205 -3.47 13.47 3.18
C GLY A 205 -2.59 13.93 2.02
N PHE A 206 -1.79 13.02 1.43
CA PHE A 206 -0.97 13.29 0.25
C PHE A 206 -1.65 12.74 -1.02
N GLU A 207 -2.81 13.24 -1.37
CA GLU A 207 -3.44 12.98 -2.67
C GLU A 207 -2.95 14.00 -3.71
N PRO A 208 -2.86 13.60 -4.97
CA PRO A 208 -3.23 12.37 -5.65
C PRO A 208 -2.07 11.42 -5.97
N VAL A 209 -0.85 11.68 -5.54
CA VAL A 209 0.34 10.87 -5.87
C VAL A 209 0.81 10.10 -4.66
N ASN A 210 0.88 8.78 -4.81
CA ASN A 210 1.50 7.92 -3.82
C ASN A 210 3.03 8.15 -3.83
N LEU A 211 3.56 8.79 -2.79
CA LEU A 211 4.98 9.17 -2.71
C LEU A 211 5.95 7.98 -2.67
N VAL A 212 5.47 6.78 -2.40
CA VAL A 212 6.32 5.56 -2.33
C VAL A 212 6.40 4.86 -3.67
N SER A 213 5.26 4.69 -4.35
CA SER A 213 5.19 4.02 -5.66
C SER A 213 5.26 5.02 -6.82
N GLY A 214 5.04 6.31 -6.57
CA GLY A 214 4.83 7.31 -7.61
C GLY A 214 3.48 7.16 -8.32
N ALA A 215 2.62 6.24 -7.87
CA ALA A 215 1.32 6.01 -8.49
C ALA A 215 0.36 7.16 -8.20
N VAL A 216 -0.36 7.59 -9.21
CA VAL A 216 -1.48 8.51 -9.06
C VAL A 216 -2.71 7.70 -8.65
N VAL A 217 -3.38 8.11 -7.58
CA VAL A 217 -4.58 7.43 -7.07
C VAL A 217 -5.74 8.40 -7.05
N TYR A 218 -6.88 7.97 -7.55
CA TYR A 218 -8.11 8.75 -7.50
C TYR A 218 -9.26 7.92 -6.91
N GLU A 219 -9.89 8.43 -5.87
CA GLU A 219 -11.05 7.82 -5.23
C GLU A 219 -12.29 8.70 -5.42
N GLY A 220 -13.45 8.08 -5.62
CA GLY A 220 -14.72 8.78 -5.78
C GLY A 220 -15.89 7.94 -5.25
N THR A 221 -16.88 8.63 -4.67
CA THR A 221 -18.19 8.04 -4.35
C THR A 221 -19.21 8.63 -5.30
N ASP A 222 -19.80 7.80 -6.16
CA ASP A 222 -20.74 8.27 -7.18
C ASP A 222 -22.13 8.45 -6.59
N PHE A 223 -22.55 7.56 -5.68
CA PHE A 223 -23.76 7.73 -4.88
C PHE A 223 -23.66 6.97 -3.56
N ALA A 224 -24.47 7.37 -2.58
CA ALA A 224 -24.56 6.73 -1.27
C ALA A 224 -25.97 6.80 -0.71
N PHE A 225 -26.49 5.67 -0.25
CA PHE A 225 -27.74 5.57 0.44
C PHE A 225 -27.52 5.27 1.92
N GLN A 226 -28.06 6.13 2.76
CA GLN A 226 -28.04 5.91 4.20
C GLN A 226 -29.00 4.79 4.61
N GLY A 227 -28.67 4.07 5.67
CA GLY A 227 -29.48 2.98 6.19
C GLY A 227 -28.78 2.21 7.30
N ILE A 228 -29.41 1.11 7.74
CA ILE A 228 -28.84 0.21 8.77
C ILE A 228 -27.49 -0.38 8.30
N MET A 229 -27.40 -0.67 7.03
CA MET A 229 -26.15 -0.89 6.29
C MET A 229 -26.12 0.11 5.13
N PRO A 230 -25.25 1.12 5.17
CA PRO A 230 -25.13 2.06 4.06
C PRO A 230 -24.75 1.34 2.77
N LEU A 231 -25.43 1.68 1.68
CA LEU A 231 -25.04 1.25 0.36
C LEU A 231 -24.30 2.40 -0.31
N GLU A 232 -22.99 2.25 -0.46
CA GLU A 232 -22.12 3.24 -1.07
C GLU A 232 -21.50 2.65 -2.33
N TRP A 233 -21.56 3.37 -3.43
CA TRP A 233 -20.92 2.97 -4.68
C TRP A 233 -19.64 3.76 -4.85
N LYS A 234 -18.51 3.12 -4.53
CA LYS A 234 -17.19 3.72 -4.52
C LYS A 234 -16.35 3.16 -5.65
N ARG A 235 -15.53 4.01 -6.20
CA ARG A 235 -14.50 3.63 -7.17
C ARG A 235 -13.15 4.19 -6.78
N LYS A 236 -12.13 3.41 -7.06
CA LYS A 236 -10.74 3.77 -6.86
C LYS A 236 -9.97 3.43 -8.12
N TRP A 237 -9.36 4.42 -8.72
CA TRP A 237 -8.44 4.25 -9.83
C TRP A 237 -7.01 4.45 -9.37
N SER A 238 -6.07 3.66 -9.93
CA SER A 238 -4.64 3.82 -9.67
C SER A 238 -3.85 3.63 -10.96
N SER A 239 -2.86 4.49 -11.18
CA SER A 239 -1.98 4.41 -12.37
C SER A 239 -1.05 3.19 -12.38
N SER A 240 -0.92 2.50 -11.25
CA SER A 240 -0.14 1.26 -11.13
C SER A 240 -0.99 0.00 -11.10
N ASN A 241 -2.31 0.11 -11.28
CA ASN A 241 -3.24 -1.02 -11.21
C ASN A 241 -3.60 -1.50 -12.62
N ASP A 242 -3.13 -2.70 -12.99
CA ASP A 242 -3.47 -3.36 -14.26
C ASP A 242 -4.76 -4.18 -14.18
N TYR A 243 -5.50 -4.08 -13.05
CA TYR A 243 -6.76 -4.78 -12.89
C TYR A 243 -7.82 -4.27 -13.86
N VAL A 244 -8.47 -5.18 -14.55
CA VAL A 244 -9.64 -4.90 -15.39
C VAL A 244 -10.85 -5.49 -14.71
N GLY A 245 -11.63 -4.64 -14.05
CA GLY A 245 -12.84 -5.00 -13.32
C GLY A 245 -14.11 -4.52 -14.02
N ILE A 246 -15.21 -4.51 -13.27
CA ILE A 246 -16.52 -4.04 -13.79
C ILE A 246 -16.53 -2.57 -14.18
N LEU A 247 -15.57 -1.78 -13.71
CA LEU A 247 -15.40 -0.35 -14.05
C LEU A 247 -14.24 -0.07 -15.01
N GLY A 248 -13.76 -1.10 -15.73
CA GLY A 248 -12.69 -0.97 -16.72
C GLY A 248 -11.29 -1.03 -16.15
N HIS A 249 -10.33 -0.57 -16.93
CA HIS A 249 -8.90 -0.69 -16.61
C HIS A 249 -8.49 0.22 -15.45
N GLY A 250 -7.73 -0.33 -14.51
CA GLY A 250 -7.17 0.41 -13.37
C GLY A 250 -8.19 0.88 -12.33
N CYS A 251 -9.51 0.63 -12.56
CA CYS A 251 -10.58 1.11 -11.71
C CYS A 251 -11.25 -0.01 -10.91
N GLN A 252 -11.08 0.02 -9.60
CA GLN A 252 -11.69 -0.89 -8.64
C GLN A 252 -13.00 -0.34 -8.10
N ASN A 253 -14.01 -1.22 -7.95
CA ASN A 253 -15.26 -0.93 -7.24
C ASN A 253 -15.32 -1.71 -5.92
N ASN A 254 -15.94 -1.13 -4.91
CA ASN A 254 -16.04 -1.74 -3.58
C ASN A 254 -16.95 -2.99 -3.51
N TYR A 255 -17.70 -3.31 -4.57
CA TYR A 255 -18.46 -4.56 -4.72
C TYR A 255 -17.82 -5.55 -5.69
N ASP A 256 -16.80 -5.15 -6.44
CA ASP A 256 -16.07 -5.99 -7.37
C ASP A 256 -14.91 -6.71 -6.65
N LEU A 257 -15.28 -7.53 -5.68
CA LEU A 257 -14.37 -8.28 -4.83
C LEU A 257 -14.38 -9.75 -5.21
N ASP A 258 -13.23 -10.38 -5.11
CA ASP A 258 -13.06 -11.79 -5.41
C ASP A 258 -12.03 -12.48 -4.52
N ILE A 259 -12.11 -13.79 -4.51
CA ILE A 259 -11.10 -14.68 -3.96
C ILE A 259 -10.63 -15.58 -5.10
N ILE A 260 -9.31 -15.70 -5.25
CA ILE A 260 -8.68 -16.55 -6.26
C ILE A 260 -7.74 -17.53 -5.59
N LEU A 261 -7.86 -18.79 -5.98
CA LEU A 261 -6.92 -19.82 -5.59
C LEU A 261 -5.76 -19.86 -6.56
N ASP A 262 -4.55 -19.93 -6.03
CA ASP A 262 -3.33 -20.24 -6.78
C ASP A 262 -2.72 -21.55 -6.25
N PRO A 263 -3.09 -22.71 -6.83
CA PRO A 263 -2.56 -23.99 -6.40
C PRO A 263 -1.05 -24.15 -6.68
N GLU A 264 -0.49 -23.39 -7.64
CA GLU A 264 0.94 -23.46 -7.95
C GLU A 264 1.80 -22.79 -6.86
N GLU A 265 1.29 -21.72 -6.25
CA GLU A 265 1.97 -21.01 -5.16
C GLU A 265 1.45 -21.41 -3.77
N ASP A 266 0.54 -22.40 -3.69
CA ASP A 266 -0.12 -22.84 -2.45
C ASP A 266 -0.75 -21.67 -1.66
N ALA A 267 -1.44 -20.78 -2.37
CA ALA A 267 -1.91 -19.51 -1.84
C ALA A 267 -3.34 -19.16 -2.27
N ILE A 268 -3.98 -18.33 -1.43
CA ILE A 268 -5.30 -17.74 -1.70
C ILE A 268 -5.14 -16.23 -1.73
N GLY A 269 -5.54 -15.60 -2.84
CA GLY A 269 -5.61 -14.15 -2.97
C GLY A 269 -7.01 -13.64 -2.66
N VAL A 270 -7.15 -12.71 -1.73
CA VAL A 270 -8.41 -12.06 -1.36
C VAL A 270 -8.35 -10.59 -1.75
N ARG A 271 -9.17 -10.17 -2.70
CA ARG A 271 -9.30 -8.75 -3.08
C ARG A 271 -10.20 -8.03 -2.08
N ILE A 272 -9.70 -6.92 -1.55
CA ILE A 272 -10.44 -6.05 -0.63
C ILE A 272 -10.88 -4.74 -1.31
N GLU A 273 -11.70 -3.92 -0.63
CA GLU A 273 -12.38 -2.75 -1.20
C GLU A 273 -11.45 -1.67 -1.75
N ASP A 274 -10.24 -1.58 -1.23
CA ASP A 274 -9.24 -0.60 -1.69
C ASP A 274 -8.43 -1.09 -2.91
N GLY A 275 -8.78 -2.26 -3.46
CA GLY A 275 -8.15 -2.87 -4.63
C GLY A 275 -6.94 -3.75 -4.31
N ARG A 276 -6.45 -3.73 -3.07
CA ARG A 276 -5.35 -4.62 -2.66
C ARG A 276 -5.78 -6.08 -2.65
N VAL A 277 -4.84 -6.95 -2.93
CA VAL A 277 -5.01 -8.40 -2.78
C VAL A 277 -4.19 -8.88 -1.60
N LEU A 278 -4.87 -9.47 -0.63
CA LEU A 278 -4.26 -10.07 0.55
C LEU A 278 -3.95 -11.54 0.27
N GLY A 279 -2.71 -11.94 0.52
CA GLY A 279 -2.28 -13.34 0.40
C GLY A 279 -2.54 -14.12 1.69
N PHE A 280 -3.25 -15.23 1.57
CA PHE A 280 -3.46 -16.22 2.62
C PHE A 280 -2.80 -17.55 2.23
N PRO A 281 -2.43 -18.40 3.19
CA PRO A 281 -2.04 -19.78 2.88
C PRO A 281 -3.24 -20.53 2.28
N MET A 282 -2.97 -21.60 1.53
CA MET A 282 -4.04 -22.49 1.11
C MET A 282 -4.73 -23.08 2.35
N LEU A 283 -6.06 -23.11 2.32
CA LEU A 283 -6.89 -23.64 3.41
C LEU A 283 -7.63 -24.87 2.94
N ASP A 284 -7.74 -25.86 3.79
CA ASP A 284 -8.67 -26.97 3.60
C ASP A 284 -10.11 -26.59 4.02
N GLU A 285 -11.11 -27.38 3.63
CA GLU A 285 -12.49 -27.14 4.05
C GLU A 285 -12.62 -27.19 5.58
N GLY A 286 -13.21 -26.15 6.15
CA GLY A 286 -13.37 -25.96 7.59
C GLY A 286 -12.23 -25.21 8.27
N GLU A 287 -11.16 -24.92 7.55
CA GLU A 287 -10.03 -24.15 8.10
C GLU A 287 -10.22 -22.64 7.99
N GLU A 288 -9.49 -21.93 8.81
CA GLU A 288 -9.45 -20.46 8.80
C GLU A 288 -8.03 -19.93 9.02
N ALA A 289 -7.74 -18.76 8.46
CA ALA A 289 -6.51 -18.03 8.67
C ALA A 289 -6.80 -16.55 9.00
N TYR A 290 -6.00 -15.97 9.87
CA TYR A 290 -6.14 -14.60 10.33
C TYR A 290 -4.94 -13.73 9.97
N ILE A 291 -5.18 -12.62 9.29
CA ILE A 291 -4.18 -11.59 9.03
C ILE A 291 -4.30 -10.49 10.07
N ARG A 292 -3.31 -10.38 10.94
CA ARG A 292 -3.31 -9.46 12.07
C ARG A 292 -3.25 -7.98 11.63
N SER A 293 -2.50 -7.66 10.60
CA SER A 293 -2.37 -6.28 10.08
C SER A 293 -3.70 -5.71 9.60
N GLU A 294 -4.51 -6.52 8.94
CA GLU A 294 -5.80 -6.13 8.38
C GLU A 294 -6.98 -6.40 9.33
N HIS A 295 -6.75 -7.15 10.43
CA HIS A 295 -7.80 -7.66 11.32
C HIS A 295 -8.86 -8.48 10.57
N LEU A 296 -8.43 -9.26 9.58
CA LEU A 296 -9.29 -10.01 8.68
C LEU A 296 -9.07 -11.51 8.88
N THR A 297 -10.14 -12.26 9.10
CA THR A 297 -10.14 -13.73 9.06
C THR A 297 -10.70 -14.17 7.73
N LEU A 298 -10.01 -15.08 7.04
CA LEU A 298 -10.53 -15.86 5.92
C LEU A 298 -10.88 -17.25 6.42
N ARG A 299 -12.09 -17.72 6.10
CA ARG A 299 -12.57 -19.09 6.39
C ARG A 299 -12.98 -19.77 5.08
N ARG A 300 -12.59 -21.03 4.92
CA ARG A 300 -13.04 -21.89 3.83
C ARG A 300 -14.15 -22.80 4.32
N GLY A 301 -15.36 -22.63 3.80
CA GLY A 301 -16.49 -23.52 4.01
C GLY A 301 -16.68 -24.51 2.84
N ASN A 302 -17.75 -25.31 2.89
CA ASN A 302 -18.10 -26.22 1.81
C ASN A 302 -18.57 -25.45 0.56
N GLY A 303 -17.68 -25.29 -0.41
CA GLY A 303 -17.94 -24.55 -1.66
C GLY A 303 -18.00 -23.05 -1.54
N VAL A 304 -17.77 -22.46 -0.37
CA VAL A 304 -17.83 -21.02 -0.11
C VAL A 304 -16.59 -20.54 0.63
N PHE A 305 -16.26 -19.26 0.47
CA PHE A 305 -15.33 -18.58 1.35
C PHE A 305 -16.04 -17.46 2.11
N GLU A 306 -15.63 -17.24 3.34
CA GLU A 306 -16.09 -16.10 4.13
C GLU A 306 -14.90 -15.30 4.62
N THR A 307 -14.99 -13.97 4.52
CA THR A 307 -14.08 -13.07 5.24
C THR A 307 -14.83 -12.39 6.38
N TYR A 308 -14.18 -12.30 7.54
CA TYR A 308 -14.70 -11.57 8.69
C TYR A 308 -13.75 -10.45 9.08
N ASP A 309 -14.21 -9.22 8.93
CA ASP A 309 -13.48 -8.03 9.40
C ASP A 309 -13.82 -7.76 10.87
N HIS A 310 -12.82 -7.89 11.73
CA HIS A 310 -12.96 -7.71 13.18
C HIS A 310 -13.19 -6.24 13.60
N LYS A 311 -12.83 -5.26 12.74
CA LYS A 311 -13.03 -3.83 13.02
C LYS A 311 -14.46 -3.40 12.75
N SER A 312 -14.93 -3.67 11.54
CA SER A 312 -16.29 -3.34 11.11
C SER A 312 -17.33 -4.36 11.58
N ARG A 313 -16.88 -5.55 11.96
CA ARG A 313 -17.73 -6.72 12.30
C ARG A 313 -18.63 -7.12 11.14
N ILE A 314 -18.10 -7.06 9.93
CA ILE A 314 -18.78 -7.43 8.70
C ILE A 314 -18.27 -8.79 8.23
N THR A 315 -19.19 -9.66 7.88
CA THR A 315 -18.91 -10.91 7.16
C THR A 315 -19.21 -10.71 5.68
N LYS A 316 -18.30 -11.09 4.81
CA LYS A 316 -18.51 -11.16 3.36
C LYS A 316 -18.42 -12.60 2.92
N THR A 317 -19.41 -13.06 2.12
CA THR A 317 -19.45 -14.41 1.58
C THR A 317 -19.14 -14.38 0.09
N PHE A 318 -18.31 -15.31 -0.34
CA PHE A 318 -17.88 -15.45 -1.72
C PHE A 318 -18.23 -16.83 -2.23
N GLU A 319 -18.84 -16.89 -3.41
CA GLU A 319 -19.31 -18.14 -4.05
C GLU A 319 -18.85 -18.20 -5.51
N ARG A 320 -18.84 -19.41 -6.05
CA ARG A 320 -18.67 -19.60 -7.49
C ARG A 320 -19.94 -19.20 -8.21
N VAL A 321 -19.89 -18.13 -8.97
CA VAL A 321 -21.06 -17.61 -9.70
C VAL A 321 -21.08 -18.01 -11.17
N TYR A 322 -19.99 -18.59 -11.66
CA TYR A 322 -19.87 -19.06 -13.03
C TYR A 322 -19.11 -20.39 -13.10
N ALA A 323 -19.71 -21.38 -13.74
CA ALA A 323 -19.23 -22.77 -13.72
C ALA A 323 -17.84 -22.96 -14.39
N SER A 324 -17.47 -22.10 -15.33
CA SER A 324 -16.16 -22.16 -16.00
C SER A 324 -15.04 -21.49 -15.21
N GLU A 325 -15.34 -20.69 -14.19
CA GLU A 325 -14.35 -20.11 -13.27
C GLU A 325 -14.13 -21.09 -12.10
N THR A 326 -13.15 -21.99 -12.23
CA THR A 326 -12.92 -23.05 -11.23
C THR A 326 -12.09 -22.60 -10.05
N ASP A 327 -11.32 -21.52 -10.20
CA ASP A 327 -10.36 -20.99 -9.25
C ASP A 327 -10.75 -19.61 -8.67
N ARG A 328 -11.98 -19.14 -8.98
CA ARG A 328 -12.44 -17.80 -8.60
C ARG A 328 -13.80 -17.81 -7.93
N TRP A 329 -13.90 -17.12 -6.79
CA TRP A 329 -15.14 -16.88 -6.03
C TRP A 329 -15.44 -15.39 -6.02
N ARG A 330 -16.68 -15.03 -6.28
CA ARG A 330 -17.16 -13.64 -6.29
C ARG A 330 -17.94 -13.31 -5.03
N LEU A 331 -17.90 -12.05 -4.61
CA LEU A 331 -18.71 -11.57 -3.48
C LEU A 331 -20.20 -11.73 -3.77
N THR A 332 -20.93 -12.51 -2.94
CA THR A 332 -22.38 -12.73 -3.10
C THR A 332 -23.19 -12.13 -1.96
N SER A 333 -22.60 -11.96 -0.76
CA SER A 333 -23.30 -11.28 0.32
C SER A 333 -22.38 -10.54 1.27
N ILE A 334 -22.91 -9.49 1.88
CA ILE A 334 -22.29 -8.70 2.95
C ILE A 334 -23.27 -8.69 4.12
N ARG A 335 -22.84 -9.15 5.29
CA ARG A 335 -23.71 -9.28 6.47
C ARG A 335 -23.06 -8.64 7.69
N ASN A 336 -23.84 -7.88 8.46
CA ASN A 336 -23.42 -7.35 9.76
C ASN A 336 -23.76 -8.32 10.91
N VAL A 337 -23.30 -8.03 12.13
CA VAL A 337 -23.56 -8.85 13.33
C VAL A 337 -25.02 -8.96 13.71
N SER A 338 -25.87 -8.02 13.30
CA SER A 338 -27.31 -8.02 13.54
C SER A 338 -28.09 -8.85 12.52
N GLY A 339 -27.38 -9.44 11.54
CA GLY A 339 -28.00 -10.28 10.51
C GLY A 339 -28.54 -9.52 9.30
N HIS A 340 -28.43 -8.19 9.25
CA HIS A 340 -28.79 -7.43 8.07
C HIS A 340 -27.82 -7.77 6.94
N THR A 341 -28.36 -7.94 5.72
CA THR A 341 -27.59 -8.47 4.60
C THR A 341 -27.81 -7.65 3.33
N THR A 342 -26.73 -7.31 2.66
CA THR A 342 -26.73 -6.85 1.26
C THR A 342 -26.38 -8.05 0.39
N GLN A 343 -27.19 -8.32 -0.64
CA GLN A 343 -27.02 -9.46 -1.55
C GLN A 343 -26.62 -8.98 -2.94
N LEU A 344 -25.72 -9.73 -3.58
CA LEU A 344 -25.24 -9.48 -4.92
C LEU A 344 -25.62 -10.65 -5.81
N GLN A 345 -26.27 -10.37 -6.94
CA GLN A 345 -26.72 -11.36 -7.91
C GLN A 345 -25.95 -11.23 -9.21
N TYR A 346 -25.57 -12.36 -9.77
CA TYR A 346 -24.79 -12.46 -10.99
C TYR A 346 -25.58 -13.14 -12.10
N GLU A 347 -25.37 -12.68 -13.31
CA GLU A 347 -25.88 -13.31 -14.52
C GLU A 347 -24.75 -13.48 -15.53
N ALA A 348 -24.50 -14.70 -16.00
CA ALA A 348 -23.40 -15.05 -16.90
C ALA A 348 -22.03 -14.53 -16.41
N GLY A 349 -21.76 -14.63 -15.10
CA GLY A 349 -20.52 -14.19 -14.47
C GLY A 349 -20.40 -12.68 -14.22
N LYS A 350 -21.38 -11.88 -14.63
CA LYS A 350 -21.41 -10.42 -14.41
C LYS A 350 -22.32 -10.06 -13.24
N LEU A 351 -21.88 -9.12 -12.39
CA LEU A 351 -22.71 -8.58 -11.32
C LEU A 351 -23.90 -7.82 -11.92
N LYS A 352 -25.11 -8.28 -11.64
CA LYS A 352 -26.33 -7.78 -12.27
C LYS A 352 -27.19 -6.91 -11.36
N GLU A 353 -27.36 -7.34 -10.11
CA GLU A 353 -28.22 -6.64 -9.14
C GLU A 353 -27.58 -6.67 -7.76
N ILE A 354 -27.74 -5.58 -7.02
CA ILE A 354 -27.43 -5.51 -5.60
C ILE A 354 -28.72 -5.14 -4.86
N SER A 355 -29.09 -5.97 -3.89
CA SER A 355 -30.22 -5.73 -3.00
C SER A 355 -29.69 -5.39 -1.61
N ASP A 356 -29.98 -4.20 -1.10
CA ASP A 356 -29.50 -3.78 0.22
C ASP A 356 -30.41 -4.25 1.35
N ALA A 357 -29.93 -4.07 2.59
CA ALA A 357 -30.68 -4.46 3.80
C ALA A 357 -31.97 -3.64 4.04
N ALA A 358 -32.18 -2.54 3.33
CA ALA A 358 -33.39 -1.73 3.38
C ALA A 358 -34.43 -2.12 2.31
N GLY A 359 -34.09 -3.09 1.45
CA GLY A 359 -34.94 -3.57 0.36
C GLY A 359 -34.82 -2.77 -0.94
N ARG A 360 -33.87 -1.81 -1.02
CA ARG A 360 -33.55 -1.11 -2.26
C ARG A 360 -32.78 -2.04 -3.19
N LYS A 361 -33.04 -1.92 -4.47
CA LYS A 361 -32.38 -2.72 -5.50
C LYS A 361 -31.73 -1.79 -6.52
N ILE A 362 -30.45 -2.02 -6.77
CA ILE A 362 -29.75 -1.38 -7.88
C ILE A 362 -29.40 -2.41 -8.94
N ARG A 363 -29.60 -2.05 -10.20
CA ARG A 363 -29.28 -2.87 -11.36
C ARG A 363 -28.10 -2.29 -12.11
N LEU A 364 -27.17 -3.15 -12.53
CA LEU A 364 -26.03 -2.80 -13.34
C LEU A 364 -26.32 -3.15 -14.80
N GLU A 365 -26.15 -2.18 -15.68
CA GLU A 365 -26.38 -2.30 -17.11
C GLU A 365 -25.06 -2.20 -17.87
N TYR A 366 -24.83 -3.16 -18.77
CA TYR A 366 -23.57 -3.29 -19.50
C TYR A 366 -23.72 -2.96 -20.99
N ASP A 367 -24.94 -2.93 -21.53
CA ASP A 367 -25.26 -2.63 -22.92
C ASP A 367 -24.42 -3.41 -23.95
N GLY A 368 -24.10 -4.67 -23.63
CA GLY A 368 -23.26 -5.54 -24.47
C GLY A 368 -21.74 -5.39 -24.27
N TYR A 369 -21.31 -4.47 -23.43
CA TYR A 369 -19.89 -4.24 -23.12
C TYR A 369 -19.44 -5.09 -21.90
N PRO A 370 -18.12 -5.31 -21.69
CA PRO A 370 -17.61 -5.94 -20.49
C PRO A 370 -17.78 -5.06 -19.24
N GLU A 371 -17.68 -3.73 -19.37
CA GLU A 371 -17.77 -2.76 -18.30
C GLU A 371 -19.22 -2.29 -18.05
N VAL A 372 -19.50 -1.88 -16.82
CA VAL A 372 -20.78 -1.25 -16.43
C VAL A 372 -20.93 0.08 -17.13
N ARG A 373 -22.08 0.28 -17.79
CA ARG A 373 -22.43 1.54 -18.46
C ARG A 373 -23.34 2.41 -17.61
N ARG A 374 -24.27 1.79 -16.88
CA ARG A 374 -25.21 2.49 -16.01
C ARG A 374 -25.47 1.71 -14.74
N VAL A 375 -25.71 2.44 -13.66
CA VAL A 375 -26.24 1.90 -12.42
C VAL A 375 -27.58 2.56 -12.14
N VAL A 376 -28.61 1.73 -12.00
CA VAL A 376 -30.00 2.16 -11.96
C VAL A 376 -30.65 1.72 -10.66
N LEU A 377 -31.30 2.62 -9.94
CA LEU A 377 -32.16 2.30 -8.81
C LEU A 377 -33.51 1.83 -9.32
N LEU A 378 -33.91 0.62 -8.94
CA LEU A 378 -35.20 0.05 -9.33
C LEU A 378 -36.32 0.64 -8.48
N SER A 379 -37.41 1.03 -9.13
CA SER A 379 -38.59 1.51 -8.45
C SER A 379 -39.26 0.39 -7.62
N ILE A 380 -39.61 0.67 -6.38
CA ILE A 380 -40.29 -0.26 -5.47
C ILE A 380 -41.80 -0.27 -5.77
N ASP A 381 -42.36 0.85 -6.17
CA ASP A 381 -43.80 1.06 -6.30
C ASP A 381 -44.32 1.00 -7.76
N GLY A 382 -43.51 0.50 -8.69
CA GLY A 382 -43.85 0.39 -10.10
C GLY A 382 -43.79 1.73 -10.88
N GLY A 383 -43.12 2.71 -10.31
CA GLY A 383 -42.75 3.96 -10.99
C GLY A 383 -41.59 3.76 -12.00
N GLU A 384 -41.00 4.82 -12.47
CA GLU A 384 -39.85 4.80 -13.36
C GLU A 384 -38.56 4.48 -12.54
N ASP A 385 -37.68 3.66 -13.13
CA ASP A 385 -36.36 3.39 -12.60
C ASP A 385 -35.48 4.66 -12.71
N GLU A 386 -34.61 4.92 -11.71
CA GLU A 386 -33.78 6.12 -11.67
C GLU A 386 -32.32 5.78 -11.99
N THR A 387 -31.73 6.43 -12.98
CA THR A 387 -30.30 6.30 -13.26
C THR A 387 -29.50 7.09 -12.23
N LEU A 388 -28.65 6.38 -11.48
CA LEU A 388 -27.81 6.94 -10.43
C LEU A 388 -26.49 7.47 -10.97
N VAL A 389 -25.89 6.75 -11.90
CA VAL A 389 -24.62 7.10 -12.53
C VAL A 389 -24.48 6.41 -13.89
N GLU A 390 -23.86 7.10 -14.85
CA GLU A 390 -23.49 6.56 -16.15
C GLU A 390 -21.99 6.68 -16.38
N TYR A 391 -21.41 5.69 -17.04
CA TYR A 391 -20.00 5.62 -17.35
C TYR A 391 -19.75 5.55 -18.85
N SER A 392 -18.75 6.28 -19.32
CA SER A 392 -18.24 6.17 -20.68
C SER A 392 -16.79 5.76 -20.69
N TYR A 393 -16.41 4.99 -21.70
CA TYR A 393 -15.07 4.42 -21.81
C TYR A 393 -14.51 4.65 -23.22
N ASN A 394 -13.17 4.72 -23.29
CA ASN A 394 -12.49 4.70 -24.56
C ASN A 394 -12.37 3.25 -25.10
N LYS A 395 -11.74 3.09 -26.28
CA LYS A 395 -11.53 1.77 -26.89
C LYS A 395 -10.56 0.86 -26.12
N ALA A 396 -9.75 1.44 -25.25
CA ALA A 396 -8.78 0.72 -24.43
C ALA A 396 -9.38 0.24 -23.09
N GLY A 397 -10.65 0.58 -22.79
CA GLY A 397 -11.33 0.22 -21.55
C GLY A 397 -11.08 1.20 -20.41
N ASP A 398 -10.48 2.36 -20.65
CA ASP A 398 -10.32 3.40 -19.62
C ASP A 398 -11.60 4.21 -19.48
N MET A 399 -11.98 4.55 -18.25
CA MET A 399 -13.17 5.33 -17.92
C MET A 399 -12.95 6.81 -18.21
N ILE A 400 -13.50 7.32 -19.32
CA ILE A 400 -13.34 8.71 -19.78
C ILE A 400 -14.43 9.66 -19.30
N GLY A 401 -15.49 9.16 -18.72
CA GLY A 401 -16.58 10.01 -18.24
C GLY A 401 -17.41 9.34 -17.15
N VAL A 402 -17.84 10.18 -16.20
CA VAL A 402 -18.75 9.80 -15.11
C VAL A 402 -19.83 10.84 -15.01
N THR A 403 -21.07 10.46 -15.36
CA THR A 403 -22.24 11.34 -15.34
C THR A 403 -23.12 10.98 -14.15
N ASP A 404 -23.43 11.94 -13.30
CA ASP A 404 -24.29 11.75 -12.13
C ASP A 404 -25.77 11.77 -12.48
N ALA A 405 -26.64 11.50 -11.50
CA ALA A 405 -28.09 11.51 -11.64
C ALA A 405 -28.67 12.89 -12.07
N MET A 406 -27.91 13.95 -11.92
CA MET A 406 -28.30 15.33 -12.37
C MET A 406 -27.84 15.64 -13.79
N GLY A 407 -27.20 14.65 -14.48
CA GLY A 407 -26.67 14.83 -15.84
C GLY A 407 -25.36 15.60 -15.93
N LYS A 408 -24.66 15.83 -14.80
CA LYS A 408 -23.37 16.48 -14.79
C LYS A 408 -22.25 15.46 -14.96
N THR A 409 -21.32 15.73 -15.87
CA THR A 409 -20.25 14.79 -16.23
C THR A 409 -18.88 15.26 -15.75
N THR A 410 -18.15 14.37 -15.08
CA THR A 410 -16.71 14.47 -14.90
C THR A 410 -16.04 13.86 -16.11
N HIS A 411 -15.14 14.56 -16.77
CA HIS A 411 -14.36 14.10 -17.92
C HIS A 411 -12.94 13.73 -17.49
N ILE A 412 -12.43 12.61 -18.05
CA ILE A 412 -11.10 12.09 -17.72
C ILE A 412 -10.39 11.75 -19.04
N GLU A 413 -9.13 12.13 -19.15
CA GLU A 413 -8.32 11.83 -20.33
C GLU A 413 -7.17 10.89 -19.93
N TYR A 414 -6.83 10.01 -20.85
CA TYR A 414 -5.77 9.02 -20.63
C TYR A 414 -4.82 8.96 -21.82
N GLU A 415 -3.56 8.70 -21.50
CA GLU A 415 -2.53 8.30 -22.45
C GLU A 415 -1.88 7.01 -21.94
N ASN A 416 -1.93 5.93 -22.73
CA ASN A 416 -1.40 4.61 -22.35
C ASN A 416 -1.88 4.13 -20.96
N HIS A 417 -3.18 4.23 -20.69
CA HIS A 417 -3.83 3.92 -19.40
C HIS A 417 -3.46 4.84 -18.23
N LEU A 418 -2.65 5.86 -18.46
CA LEU A 418 -2.31 6.86 -17.45
C LEU A 418 -3.24 8.06 -17.56
N MET A 419 -3.86 8.45 -16.45
CA MET A 419 -4.72 9.64 -16.38
C MET A 419 -3.85 10.90 -16.60
N THR A 420 -4.17 11.68 -17.64
CA THR A 420 -3.44 12.90 -17.98
C THR A 420 -4.19 14.16 -17.57
N SER A 421 -5.51 14.12 -17.58
CA SER A 421 -6.34 15.23 -17.10
C SER A 421 -7.65 14.71 -16.49
N LYS A 422 -8.20 15.50 -15.59
CA LYS A 422 -9.54 15.31 -15.03
C LYS A 422 -10.19 16.67 -14.90
N THR A 423 -11.35 16.82 -15.50
CA THR A 423 -12.21 18.01 -15.38
C THR A 423 -13.45 17.60 -14.58
N ASP A 424 -13.67 18.20 -13.43
CA ASP A 424 -14.81 17.88 -12.59
C ASP A 424 -16.14 18.44 -13.14
N ARG A 425 -17.24 18.19 -12.41
CA ARG A 425 -18.60 18.57 -12.78
C ARG A 425 -18.82 20.10 -12.90
N ASP A 426 -17.93 20.88 -12.32
CA ASP A 426 -18.00 22.34 -12.30
C ASP A 426 -17.02 22.98 -13.31
N GLY A 427 -16.32 22.15 -14.10
CA GLY A 427 -15.41 22.57 -15.18
C GLY A 427 -14.03 23.01 -14.69
N GLN A 428 -13.62 22.55 -13.50
CA GLN A 428 -12.30 22.82 -12.91
C GLN A 428 -11.35 21.63 -13.08
#